data_2ae97bc3e2a69a79fb6ea31e00f81ad6
#
_entry.id   2ae97bc3e2a69a79fb6ea31e00f81ad6
#
_cell.length_a   1.000
_cell.length_b   1.000
_cell.length_c   1.000
_cell.angle_alpha   90.00
_cell.angle_beta   90.00
_cell.angle_gamma   90.00
#
_symmetry.space_group_name_H-M   'P 1'
#
loop_
_entity.id
_entity.type
_entity.pdbx_description
1 polymer ?
#
loop_
_entity_poly.entity_id
_entity_poly.type
_entity_poly.pdbx_seq_one_letter_code
_entity_poly.pdbx_strand_id
1 'polypeptide(L)'
;MSAAPRFLAPFEQGLVEPAQSLLVIRPADALGLSGFEGVTIEQGFYPVATALEGAGYPVSARAEGRFGMVLVNLTRAKAENLANIARACAMSDGLVLVNGAKKDGIESLLKAVKKITSVDVMSKAHGKVFWFEATPMPEEWRVAGEMAANKDGFMTAPGMFSSEKVDVGSTLLAPYFEGLKGRVADLGAGWGWLSAQALGPDISEMVLFEAEHKAVEAAKLNLTDLRVRFEWADVLTLPKQLPFDVVISNPPFHQTRAAEPSLGVGFIQAAAKLLKPKGRLLMVANRQLPYERALEDTFRKVEMLKQTNGFKLFEASSPRR
;
A
#
# COMPACT_ATOMS: atom_id res chain seq x y z
N MET A 1 17.75 -10.10 -20.63
CA MET A 1 16.48 -9.55 -21.15
C MET A 1 15.38 -10.03 -20.22
N SER A 2 14.61 -9.12 -19.62
CA SER A 2 13.45 -9.47 -18.81
C SER A 2 12.42 -10.17 -19.69
N ALA A 3 11.80 -11.26 -19.21
CA ALA A 3 10.75 -11.95 -19.95
C ALA A 3 9.57 -10.99 -20.16
N ALA A 4 8.99 -11.00 -21.38
CA ALA A 4 7.84 -10.16 -21.69
C ALA A 4 6.70 -10.38 -20.68
N PRO A 5 6.03 -9.29 -20.24
CA PRO A 5 4.93 -9.38 -19.29
C PRO A 5 3.85 -10.38 -19.75
N ARG A 6 3.30 -11.12 -18.80
CA ARG A 6 2.31 -12.18 -19.09
C ARG A 6 1.08 -11.66 -19.81
N PHE A 7 0.61 -10.47 -19.44
CA PHE A 7 -0.61 -9.89 -20.01
C PHE A 7 -0.48 -9.58 -21.52
N LEU A 8 0.73 -9.49 -22.07
CA LEU A 8 0.95 -9.29 -23.49
C LEU A 8 0.67 -10.54 -24.34
N ALA A 9 0.69 -11.73 -23.73
CA ALA A 9 0.62 -12.99 -24.48
C ALA A 9 -0.62 -13.12 -25.39
N PRO A 10 -1.84 -12.70 -24.99
CA PRO A 10 -3.01 -12.74 -25.88
C PRO A 10 -2.87 -11.82 -27.09
N PHE A 11 -2.25 -10.66 -26.94
CA PHE A 11 -1.99 -9.70 -28.01
C PHE A 11 -0.90 -10.20 -28.98
N GLU A 12 0.20 -10.73 -28.43
CA GLU A 12 1.30 -11.32 -29.21
C GLU A 12 0.84 -12.49 -30.09
N GLN A 13 -0.25 -13.18 -29.71
CA GLN A 13 -0.80 -14.31 -30.45
C GLN A 13 -2.01 -13.92 -31.33
N GLY A 14 -2.36 -12.63 -31.39
CA GLY A 14 -3.51 -12.16 -32.18
C GLY A 14 -4.86 -12.64 -31.66
N LEU A 15 -4.96 -13.02 -30.39
CA LEU A 15 -6.22 -13.47 -29.74
C LEU A 15 -7.03 -12.29 -29.19
N VAL A 16 -6.38 -11.18 -28.92
CA VAL A 16 -6.98 -9.94 -28.43
C VAL A 16 -6.39 -8.78 -29.22
N GLU A 17 -7.27 -7.92 -29.76
CA GLU A 17 -6.86 -6.70 -30.40
C GLU A 17 -6.78 -5.56 -29.39
N PRO A 18 -5.74 -4.68 -29.45
CA PRO A 18 -5.65 -3.51 -28.58
C PRO A 18 -6.83 -2.57 -28.78
N ALA A 19 -7.39 -2.04 -27.68
CA ALA A 19 -8.39 -0.99 -27.74
C ALA A 19 -7.73 0.41 -27.83
N GLN A 20 -8.47 1.41 -28.27
CA GLN A 20 -8.01 2.80 -28.36
C GLN A 20 -7.80 3.47 -26.99
N SER A 21 -8.39 2.91 -25.93
CA SER A 21 -8.20 3.35 -24.56
C SER A 21 -8.10 2.15 -23.62
N LEU A 22 -7.07 2.15 -22.79
CA LEU A 22 -6.76 1.08 -21.84
C LEU A 22 -6.62 1.62 -20.42
N LEU A 23 -7.46 1.18 -19.50
CA LEU A 23 -7.22 1.36 -18.07
C LEU A 23 -6.41 0.18 -17.54
N VAL A 24 -5.32 0.47 -16.82
CA VAL A 24 -4.51 -0.55 -16.14
C VAL A 24 -4.61 -0.34 -14.63
N ILE A 25 -5.24 -1.29 -13.94
CA ILE A 25 -5.42 -1.28 -12.49
C ILE A 25 -4.28 -2.03 -11.82
N ARG A 26 -3.58 -1.38 -10.88
CA ARG A 26 -2.52 -1.95 -10.03
C ARG A 26 -1.35 -2.56 -10.81
N PRO A 27 -0.80 -1.92 -11.86
CA PRO A 27 0.45 -2.38 -12.45
C PRO A 27 1.60 -2.24 -11.47
N ALA A 28 2.56 -3.18 -11.51
CA ALA A 28 3.77 -3.10 -10.70
C ALA A 28 4.83 -2.16 -11.33
N ASP A 29 4.80 -2.03 -12.65
CA ASP A 29 5.72 -1.22 -13.45
C ASP A 29 5.10 -0.89 -14.83
N ALA A 30 5.84 -0.18 -15.68
CA ALA A 30 5.42 0.20 -17.02
C ALA A 30 5.77 -0.83 -18.12
N LEU A 31 6.30 -2.00 -17.75
CA LEU A 31 6.76 -2.99 -18.75
C LEU A 31 5.61 -3.44 -19.67
N GLY A 32 5.84 -3.30 -20.96
CA GLY A 32 4.89 -3.70 -22.01
C GLY A 32 3.73 -2.74 -22.26
N LEU A 33 3.61 -1.64 -21.54
CA LEU A 33 2.53 -0.66 -21.73
C LEU A 33 2.77 0.27 -22.91
N SER A 34 4.02 0.47 -23.33
CA SER A 34 4.37 1.35 -24.47
C SER A 34 3.82 0.90 -25.83
N GLY A 35 3.32 -0.33 -25.93
CA GLY A 35 2.67 -0.85 -27.15
C GLY A 35 1.18 -0.52 -27.26
N PHE A 36 0.61 0.22 -26.30
CA PHE A 36 -0.81 0.57 -26.25
C PHE A 36 -1.00 2.08 -26.34
N GLU A 37 -2.05 2.49 -27.03
CA GLU A 37 -2.50 3.89 -27.08
C GLU A 37 -3.50 4.16 -25.95
N GLY A 38 -3.66 5.44 -25.57
CA GLY A 38 -4.67 5.89 -24.60
C GLY A 38 -4.59 5.18 -23.23
N VAL A 39 -3.37 4.86 -22.76
CA VAL A 39 -3.18 4.19 -21.46
C VAL A 39 -3.43 5.17 -20.32
N THR A 40 -4.33 4.78 -19.41
CA THR A 40 -4.55 5.42 -18.11
C THR A 40 -4.23 4.41 -17.02
N ILE A 41 -3.61 4.85 -15.95
CA ILE A 41 -3.18 3.96 -14.85
C ILE A 41 -3.91 4.31 -13.55
N GLU A 42 -4.40 3.28 -12.89
CA GLU A 42 -4.83 3.37 -11.50
C GLU A 42 -3.81 2.67 -10.60
N GLN A 43 -3.14 3.46 -9.76
CA GLN A 43 -2.15 2.95 -8.81
C GLN A 43 -2.20 3.73 -7.49
N GLY A 44 -2.61 3.04 -6.42
CA GLY A 44 -2.73 3.62 -5.07
C GLY A 44 -1.43 3.56 -4.24
N PHE A 45 -0.41 2.83 -4.68
CA PHE A 45 0.87 2.77 -3.96
C PHE A 45 1.83 3.83 -4.49
N TYR A 46 2.10 4.85 -3.68
CA TYR A 46 2.81 6.07 -4.05
C TYR A 46 4.14 5.85 -4.80
N PRO A 47 5.07 4.96 -4.32
CA PRO A 47 6.34 4.74 -5.02
C PRO A 47 6.16 4.23 -6.46
N VAL A 48 5.16 3.39 -6.71
CA VAL A 48 4.86 2.88 -8.05
C VAL A 48 4.11 3.93 -8.87
N ALA A 49 3.18 4.66 -8.28
CA ALA A 49 2.45 5.72 -8.95
C ALA A 49 3.41 6.79 -9.50
N THR A 50 4.31 7.31 -8.67
CA THR A 50 5.30 8.32 -9.08
C THR A 50 6.30 7.81 -10.13
N ALA A 51 6.69 6.53 -10.05
CA ALA A 51 7.56 5.93 -11.07
C ALA A 51 6.85 5.83 -12.44
N LEU A 52 5.55 5.51 -12.45
CA LEU A 52 4.74 5.44 -13.66
C LEU A 52 4.44 6.83 -14.25
N GLU A 53 4.18 7.83 -13.40
CA GLU A 53 4.08 9.23 -13.81
C GLU A 53 5.39 9.72 -14.43
N GLY A 54 6.52 9.41 -13.80
CA GLY A 54 7.86 9.70 -14.34
C GLY A 54 8.16 9.01 -15.67
N ALA A 55 7.49 7.89 -15.96
CA ALA A 55 7.55 7.20 -17.25
C ALA A 55 6.59 7.80 -18.28
N GLY A 56 5.85 8.88 -17.96
CA GLY A 56 4.98 9.62 -18.88
C GLY A 56 3.54 9.13 -18.96
N TYR A 57 3.08 8.26 -18.06
CA TYR A 57 1.69 7.81 -18.04
C TYR A 57 0.81 8.71 -17.15
N PRO A 58 -0.46 8.97 -17.55
CA PRO A 58 -1.45 9.54 -16.64
C PRO A 58 -1.79 8.53 -15.54
N VAL A 59 -1.51 8.90 -14.29
CA VAL A 59 -1.74 8.05 -13.11
C VAL A 59 -2.71 8.73 -12.16
N SER A 60 -3.61 7.94 -11.58
CA SER A 60 -4.47 8.37 -10.48
C SER A 60 -4.55 7.27 -9.43
N ALA A 61 -4.77 7.63 -8.17
CA ALA A 61 -4.97 6.65 -7.10
C ALA A 61 -6.30 5.89 -7.28
N ARG A 62 -7.27 6.55 -7.94
CA ARG A 62 -8.57 5.98 -8.32
C ARG A 62 -8.97 6.55 -9.67
N ALA A 63 -9.11 5.70 -10.69
CA ALA A 63 -9.56 6.11 -12.00
C ALA A 63 -11.08 6.19 -12.07
N GLU A 64 -11.58 7.10 -12.91
CA GLU A 64 -12.98 7.27 -13.25
C GLU A 64 -13.14 7.28 -14.77
N GLY A 65 -14.38 7.10 -15.24
CA GLY A 65 -14.71 7.11 -16.66
C GLY A 65 -14.91 5.73 -17.27
N ARG A 66 -14.92 5.67 -18.60
CA ARG A 66 -15.10 4.44 -19.37
C ARG A 66 -13.93 4.26 -20.33
N PHE A 67 -13.58 3.00 -20.57
CA PHE A 67 -12.42 2.62 -21.38
C PHE A 67 -12.78 1.50 -22.34
N GLY A 68 -12.17 1.49 -23.51
CA GLY A 68 -12.35 0.39 -24.47
C GLY A 68 -11.93 -0.98 -23.92
N MET A 69 -10.97 -0.97 -22.96
CA MET A 69 -10.46 -2.18 -22.33
C MET A 69 -9.98 -1.88 -20.92
N VAL A 70 -10.10 -2.83 -19.98
CA VAL A 70 -9.53 -2.71 -18.63
C VAL A 70 -8.67 -3.93 -18.30
N LEU A 71 -7.43 -3.70 -17.90
CA LEU A 71 -6.50 -4.71 -17.39
C LEU A 71 -6.41 -4.61 -15.87
N VAL A 72 -6.77 -5.69 -15.17
CA VAL A 72 -6.66 -5.81 -13.71
C VAL A 72 -5.44 -6.67 -13.36
N ASN A 73 -4.48 -6.12 -12.65
CA ASN A 73 -3.41 -6.88 -12.04
C ASN A 73 -3.80 -7.28 -10.63
N LEU A 74 -3.71 -8.57 -10.33
CA LEU A 74 -4.13 -9.10 -9.04
C LEU A 74 -3.16 -8.75 -7.93
N THR A 75 -3.72 -8.43 -6.77
CA THR A 75 -3.04 -8.34 -5.49
C THR A 75 -3.21 -9.65 -4.70
N ARG A 76 -2.68 -9.71 -3.48
CA ARG A 76 -2.89 -10.87 -2.59
C ARG A 76 -4.24 -10.87 -1.88
N ALA A 77 -4.95 -9.75 -1.89
CA ALA A 77 -6.24 -9.59 -1.22
C ALA A 77 -7.38 -10.01 -2.14
N LYS A 78 -7.94 -11.19 -1.89
CA LYS A 78 -9.02 -11.76 -2.72
C LYS A 78 -10.21 -10.82 -2.84
N ALA A 79 -10.65 -10.21 -1.75
CA ALA A 79 -11.80 -9.31 -1.73
C ALA A 79 -11.54 -8.03 -2.56
N GLU A 80 -10.33 -7.45 -2.46
CA GLU A 80 -9.90 -6.34 -3.31
C GLU A 80 -9.92 -6.72 -4.80
N ASN A 81 -9.42 -7.93 -5.12
CA ASN A 81 -9.41 -8.43 -6.50
C ASN A 81 -10.83 -8.61 -7.06
N LEU A 82 -11.77 -9.15 -6.28
CA LEU A 82 -13.17 -9.26 -6.68
C LEU A 82 -13.78 -7.89 -6.97
N ALA A 83 -13.56 -6.91 -6.08
CA ALA A 83 -14.05 -5.56 -6.26
C ALA A 83 -13.42 -4.86 -7.49
N ASN A 84 -12.11 -5.05 -7.72
CA ASN A 84 -11.43 -4.50 -8.90
C ASN A 84 -11.95 -5.12 -10.20
N ILE A 85 -12.25 -6.42 -10.24
CA ILE A 85 -12.85 -7.08 -11.41
C ILE A 85 -14.28 -6.55 -11.64
N ALA A 86 -15.10 -6.45 -10.60
CA ALA A 86 -16.47 -5.93 -10.72
C ALA A 86 -16.46 -4.47 -11.23
N ARG A 87 -15.57 -3.66 -10.72
CA ARG A 87 -15.41 -2.27 -11.16
C ARG A 87 -14.85 -2.18 -12.58
N ALA A 88 -13.88 -3.02 -12.94
CA ALA A 88 -13.36 -3.11 -14.29
C ALA A 88 -14.48 -3.40 -15.31
N CYS A 89 -15.37 -4.31 -14.99
CA CYS A 89 -16.55 -4.61 -15.84
C CYS A 89 -17.50 -3.42 -15.97
N ALA A 90 -17.68 -2.62 -14.92
CA ALA A 90 -18.50 -1.41 -14.98
C ALA A 90 -17.86 -0.27 -15.78
N MET A 91 -16.54 -0.25 -15.90
CA MET A 91 -15.76 0.79 -16.57
C MET A 91 -15.32 0.41 -17.99
N SER A 92 -15.43 -0.86 -18.40
CA SER A 92 -15.05 -1.33 -19.74
C SER A 92 -16.22 -1.30 -20.70
N ASP A 93 -15.96 -0.80 -21.93
CA ASP A 93 -16.89 -0.91 -23.07
C ASP A 93 -16.65 -2.18 -23.92
N GLY A 94 -15.59 -2.91 -23.65
CA GLY A 94 -15.18 -4.16 -24.34
C GLY A 94 -14.64 -5.20 -23.38
N LEU A 95 -13.40 -5.61 -23.57
CA LEU A 95 -12.79 -6.67 -22.80
C LEU A 95 -12.28 -6.25 -21.43
N VAL A 96 -12.40 -7.15 -20.46
CA VAL A 96 -11.69 -7.11 -19.19
C VAL A 96 -10.64 -8.22 -19.19
N LEU A 97 -9.37 -7.83 -18.99
CA LEU A 97 -8.25 -8.75 -18.82
C LEU A 97 -7.89 -8.83 -17.33
N VAL A 98 -7.62 -10.04 -16.85
CA VAL A 98 -7.17 -10.25 -15.46
C VAL A 98 -5.84 -11.00 -15.50
N ASN A 99 -4.81 -10.38 -14.93
CA ASN A 99 -3.44 -10.88 -14.89
C ASN A 99 -2.99 -11.15 -13.46
N GLY A 100 -2.47 -12.35 -13.18
CA GLY A 100 -1.97 -12.67 -11.85
C GLY A 100 -1.14 -13.95 -11.79
N ALA A 101 -0.32 -14.07 -10.76
CA ALA A 101 0.41 -15.29 -10.46
C ALA A 101 -0.47 -16.27 -9.65
N LYS A 102 -0.06 -17.54 -9.58
CA LYS A 102 -0.78 -18.55 -8.76
C LYS A 102 -0.91 -18.11 -7.29
N LYS A 103 0.16 -17.49 -6.75
CA LYS A 103 0.19 -16.98 -5.37
C LYS A 103 -0.78 -15.83 -5.09
N ASP A 104 -1.25 -15.15 -6.14
CA ASP A 104 -2.19 -14.02 -6.05
C ASP A 104 -3.66 -14.48 -6.18
N GLY A 105 -3.88 -15.80 -6.23
CA GLY A 105 -5.22 -16.39 -6.24
C GLY A 105 -5.89 -16.46 -7.60
N ILE A 106 -5.15 -16.30 -8.71
CA ILE A 106 -5.69 -16.27 -10.08
C ILE A 106 -6.59 -17.46 -10.43
N GLU A 107 -6.25 -18.67 -9.93
CA GLU A 107 -7.03 -19.88 -10.22
C GLU A 107 -8.44 -19.82 -9.61
N SER A 108 -8.55 -19.31 -8.37
CA SER A 108 -9.82 -19.20 -7.68
C SER A 108 -10.71 -18.13 -8.31
N LEU A 109 -10.11 -17.03 -8.77
CA LEU A 109 -10.82 -15.94 -9.45
C LEU A 109 -11.27 -16.38 -10.85
N LEU A 110 -10.41 -17.04 -11.62
CA LEU A 110 -10.78 -17.63 -12.92
C LEU A 110 -11.98 -18.58 -12.78
N LYS A 111 -11.95 -19.47 -11.75
CA LYS A 111 -13.08 -20.38 -11.48
C LYS A 111 -14.36 -19.62 -11.11
N ALA A 112 -14.23 -18.50 -10.40
CA ALA A 112 -15.38 -17.68 -10.01
C ALA A 112 -15.99 -16.95 -11.23
N VAL A 113 -15.15 -16.31 -12.08
CA VAL A 113 -15.62 -15.62 -13.28
C VAL A 113 -16.24 -16.60 -14.29
N LYS A 114 -15.68 -17.80 -14.47
CA LYS A 114 -16.23 -18.85 -15.36
C LYS A 114 -17.64 -19.33 -14.99
N LYS A 115 -18.12 -19.07 -13.78
CA LYS A 115 -19.50 -19.35 -13.38
C LYS A 115 -20.48 -18.29 -13.87
N ILE A 116 -19.97 -17.15 -14.31
CA ILE A 116 -20.78 -15.97 -14.67
C ILE A 116 -20.78 -15.78 -16.19
N THR A 117 -19.60 -15.93 -16.82
CA THR A 117 -19.43 -15.68 -18.27
C THR A 117 -18.40 -16.60 -18.89
N SER A 118 -18.38 -16.68 -20.23
CA SER A 118 -17.33 -17.35 -20.99
C SER A 118 -15.99 -16.63 -20.81
N VAL A 119 -14.91 -17.39 -20.67
CA VAL A 119 -13.58 -16.86 -20.36
C VAL A 119 -12.52 -17.56 -21.18
N ASP A 120 -11.74 -16.82 -21.92
CA ASP A 120 -10.50 -17.29 -22.53
C ASP A 120 -9.34 -17.16 -21.55
N VAL A 121 -8.36 -18.04 -21.67
CA VAL A 121 -7.26 -18.10 -20.71
C VAL A 121 -5.95 -18.57 -21.33
N MET A 122 -4.85 -17.92 -20.93
CA MET A 122 -3.49 -18.35 -21.22
C MET A 122 -2.67 -18.49 -19.95
N SER A 123 -1.78 -19.51 -19.95
CA SER A 123 -0.82 -19.74 -18.87
C SER A 123 0.58 -19.36 -19.34
N LYS A 124 1.28 -18.48 -18.58
CA LYS A 124 2.66 -18.06 -18.85
C LYS A 124 3.32 -17.66 -17.52
N ALA A 125 4.61 -17.93 -17.35
CA ALA A 125 5.44 -17.48 -16.25
C ALA A 125 4.79 -17.69 -14.84
N HIS A 126 4.44 -18.94 -14.52
CA HIS A 126 3.85 -19.36 -13.24
C HIS A 126 2.57 -18.62 -12.83
N GLY A 127 1.79 -18.16 -13.81
CA GLY A 127 0.51 -17.49 -13.60
C GLY A 127 -0.38 -17.63 -14.82
N LYS A 128 -1.42 -16.81 -14.85
CA LYS A 128 -2.39 -16.75 -15.93
C LYS A 128 -2.73 -15.31 -16.29
N VAL A 129 -3.09 -15.11 -17.54
CA VAL A 129 -3.95 -14.02 -17.98
C VAL A 129 -5.22 -14.65 -18.52
N PHE A 130 -6.37 -14.11 -18.16
CA PHE A 130 -7.63 -14.50 -18.74
C PHE A 130 -8.44 -13.26 -19.10
N TRP A 131 -9.32 -13.37 -20.08
CA TRP A 131 -10.11 -12.24 -20.56
C TRP A 131 -11.53 -12.69 -20.93
N PHE A 132 -12.44 -11.72 -20.92
CA PHE A 132 -13.85 -11.92 -21.18
C PHE A 132 -14.51 -10.58 -21.51
N GLU A 133 -15.65 -10.63 -22.21
CA GLU A 133 -16.47 -9.43 -22.45
C GLU A 133 -17.00 -8.85 -21.14
N ALA A 134 -16.91 -7.54 -20.99
CA ALA A 134 -17.38 -6.86 -19.80
C ALA A 134 -18.84 -7.22 -19.52
N THR A 135 -19.06 -7.83 -18.37
CA THR A 135 -20.34 -8.37 -17.94
C THR A 135 -20.62 -7.93 -16.52
N PRO A 136 -21.85 -7.56 -16.14
CA PRO A 136 -22.18 -7.23 -14.76
C PRO A 136 -21.76 -8.33 -13.79
N MET A 137 -20.96 -7.99 -12.80
CA MET A 137 -20.54 -8.90 -11.74
C MET A 137 -21.49 -8.85 -10.55
N PRO A 138 -21.54 -9.92 -9.72
CA PRO A 138 -22.38 -9.94 -8.53
C PRO A 138 -22.13 -8.75 -7.62
N GLU A 139 -23.16 -8.21 -6.99
CA GLU A 139 -23.09 -7.06 -6.10
C GLU A 139 -22.15 -7.29 -4.91
N GLU A 140 -22.12 -8.50 -4.38
CA GLU A 140 -21.20 -8.90 -3.31
C GLU A 140 -19.72 -8.75 -3.71
N TRP A 141 -19.37 -8.76 -5.01
CA TRP A 141 -18.02 -8.49 -5.46
C TRP A 141 -17.72 -7.00 -5.40
N ARG A 142 -18.69 -6.17 -5.79
CA ARG A 142 -18.54 -4.71 -5.75
C ARG A 142 -18.27 -4.23 -4.33
N VAL A 143 -19.10 -4.67 -3.37
CA VAL A 143 -19.00 -4.26 -1.98
C VAL A 143 -17.85 -4.94 -1.23
N ALA A 144 -17.31 -6.05 -1.73
CA ALA A 144 -16.21 -6.77 -1.06
C ALA A 144 -14.94 -5.93 -0.85
N GLY A 145 -14.74 -4.87 -1.62
CA GLY A 145 -13.60 -3.97 -1.52
C GLY A 145 -13.89 -2.67 -0.78
N GLU A 146 -15.10 -2.47 -0.30
CA GLU A 146 -15.51 -1.24 0.40
C GLU A 146 -14.87 -1.16 1.79
N MET A 147 -14.80 0.08 2.30
CA MET A 147 -14.36 0.30 3.67
C MET A 147 -15.47 -0.07 4.64
N ALA A 148 -15.10 -0.76 5.70
CA ALA A 148 -15.99 -1.14 6.79
C ALA A 148 -15.27 -1.08 8.12
N ALA A 149 -16.04 -0.95 9.21
CA ALA A 149 -15.47 -1.02 10.54
C ALA A 149 -14.91 -2.43 10.81
N ASN A 150 -13.66 -2.51 11.24
CA ASN A 150 -13.04 -3.74 11.68
C ASN A 150 -13.50 -4.12 13.10
N LYS A 151 -12.91 -5.19 13.68
CA LYS A 151 -13.28 -5.69 15.01
C LYS A 151 -13.02 -4.69 16.14
N ASP A 152 -12.13 -3.74 15.92
CA ASP A 152 -11.73 -2.72 16.88
C ASP A 152 -12.45 -1.37 16.61
N GLY A 153 -13.41 -1.34 15.67
CA GLY A 153 -14.25 -0.19 15.35
C GLY A 153 -13.63 0.82 14.40
N PHE A 154 -12.45 0.54 13.82
CA PHE A 154 -11.80 1.41 12.86
C PHE A 154 -12.18 1.09 11.42
N MET A 155 -12.36 2.11 10.60
CA MET A 155 -12.59 1.96 9.16
C MET A 155 -11.35 1.42 8.48
N THR A 156 -11.50 0.30 7.79
CA THR A 156 -10.44 -0.37 7.03
C THR A 156 -11.01 -0.97 5.77
N ALA A 157 -10.15 -1.44 4.86
CA ALA A 157 -10.58 -2.18 3.68
C ALA A 157 -9.67 -3.38 3.41
N PRO A 158 -10.16 -4.39 2.68
CA PRO A 158 -9.35 -5.52 2.25
C PRO A 158 -8.08 -5.06 1.50
N GLY A 159 -6.97 -5.73 1.79
CA GLY A 159 -5.66 -5.41 1.23
C GLY A 159 -4.80 -4.47 2.08
N MET A 160 -5.38 -3.76 3.04
CA MET A 160 -4.62 -2.97 4.00
C MET A 160 -3.91 -3.85 5.02
N PHE A 161 -2.80 -3.34 5.55
CA PHE A 161 -2.10 -4.00 6.66
C PHE A 161 -3.02 -4.11 7.87
N SER A 162 -3.11 -5.32 8.45
CA SER A 162 -3.93 -5.61 9.63
C SER A 162 -5.37 -5.08 9.55
N SER A 163 -6.02 -5.23 8.39
CA SER A 163 -7.36 -4.69 8.15
C SER A 163 -8.46 -5.28 9.05
N GLU A 164 -8.31 -6.51 9.54
CA GLU A 164 -9.33 -7.18 10.36
C GLU A 164 -9.29 -6.82 11.85
N LYS A 165 -8.11 -6.47 12.35
CA LYS A 165 -7.84 -6.15 13.76
C LYS A 165 -6.55 -5.37 13.90
N VAL A 166 -6.36 -4.70 15.04
CA VAL A 166 -5.13 -4.00 15.39
C VAL A 166 -3.93 -4.92 15.41
N ASP A 167 -2.81 -4.45 14.86
CA ASP A 167 -1.54 -5.17 14.86
C ASP A 167 -0.97 -5.30 16.27
N VAL A 168 -0.42 -6.48 16.59
CA VAL A 168 0.15 -6.78 17.91
C VAL A 168 1.35 -5.87 18.22
N GLY A 169 2.23 -5.64 17.24
CA GLY A 169 3.39 -4.76 17.42
C GLY A 169 2.97 -3.34 17.76
N SER A 170 1.98 -2.82 17.04
CA SER A 170 1.39 -1.50 17.30
C SER A 170 0.81 -1.42 18.71
N THR A 171 0.02 -2.42 19.14
CA THR A 171 -0.54 -2.48 20.50
C THR A 171 0.55 -2.47 21.59
N LEU A 172 1.69 -3.11 21.35
CA LEU A 172 2.81 -3.11 22.29
C LEU A 172 3.51 -1.76 22.39
N LEU A 173 3.51 -0.96 21.31
CA LEU A 173 4.16 0.35 21.25
C LEU A 173 3.32 1.47 21.90
N ALA A 174 2.00 1.41 21.78
CA ALA A 174 1.09 2.46 22.23
C ALA A 174 1.27 2.91 23.70
N PRO A 175 1.55 2.03 24.70
CA PRO A 175 1.78 2.46 26.08
C PRO A 175 2.94 3.44 26.28
N TYR A 176 3.87 3.52 25.32
CA TYR A 176 5.01 4.44 25.38
C TYR A 176 4.70 5.83 24.79
N PHE A 177 3.44 6.09 24.43
CA PHE A 177 3.00 7.39 23.91
C PHE A 177 2.57 8.36 25.01
N GLU A 178 2.52 7.92 26.26
CA GLU A 178 2.20 8.80 27.38
C GLU A 178 3.17 9.98 27.45
N GLY A 179 2.64 11.21 27.58
CA GLY A 179 3.42 12.44 27.65
C GLY A 179 4.07 12.89 26.35
N LEU A 180 3.65 12.36 25.19
CA LEU A 180 4.06 12.92 23.89
C LEU A 180 3.54 14.33 23.73
N LYS A 181 4.37 15.22 23.15
CA LYS A 181 4.03 16.62 22.95
C LYS A 181 4.68 17.22 21.71
N GLY A 182 4.13 18.32 21.26
CA GLY A 182 4.63 19.07 20.11
C GLY A 182 4.20 18.47 18.78
N ARG A 183 5.06 18.54 17.77
CA ARG A 183 4.79 18.01 16.44
C ARG A 183 5.20 16.54 16.36
N VAL A 184 4.29 15.68 15.95
CA VAL A 184 4.51 14.24 15.82
C VAL A 184 4.32 13.81 14.38
N ALA A 185 5.19 12.92 13.89
CA ALA A 185 5.02 12.24 12.61
C ALA A 185 4.79 10.74 12.84
N ASP A 186 3.85 10.15 12.09
CA ASP A 186 3.63 8.71 12.01
C ASP A 186 4.09 8.23 10.62
N LEU A 187 5.14 7.41 10.60
CA LEU A 187 5.74 6.93 9.35
C LEU A 187 5.23 5.52 9.01
N GLY A 188 4.55 5.40 7.88
CA GLY A 188 3.83 4.18 7.50
C GLY A 188 2.58 4.02 8.35
N ALA A 189 1.78 5.08 8.44
CA ALA A 189 0.68 5.21 9.39
C ALA A 189 -0.46 4.19 9.17
N GLY A 190 -0.54 3.57 7.99
CA GLY A 190 -1.63 2.70 7.64
C GLY A 190 -2.98 3.42 7.75
N TRP A 191 -3.95 2.78 8.38
CA TRP A 191 -5.28 3.36 8.64
C TRP A 191 -5.35 4.21 9.93
N GLY A 192 -4.18 4.59 10.49
CA GLY A 192 -4.07 5.64 11.50
C GLY A 192 -4.18 5.20 12.96
N TRP A 193 -4.08 3.90 13.27
CA TRP A 193 -4.27 3.44 14.65
C TRP A 193 -3.22 3.96 15.64
N LEU A 194 -1.92 3.92 15.27
CA LEU A 194 -0.86 4.46 16.14
C LEU A 194 -1.07 5.94 16.42
N SER A 195 -1.39 6.72 15.38
CA SER A 195 -1.72 8.14 15.50
C SER A 195 -2.90 8.38 16.43
N ALA A 196 -3.97 7.56 16.36
CA ALA A 196 -5.11 7.65 17.25
C ALA A 196 -4.72 7.45 18.72
N GLN A 197 -3.81 6.52 19.01
CA GLN A 197 -3.31 6.26 20.35
C GLN A 197 -2.35 7.35 20.84
N ALA A 198 -1.60 7.97 19.94
CA ALA A 198 -0.62 9.00 20.26
C ALA A 198 -1.23 10.40 20.44
N LEU A 199 -2.40 10.65 19.89
CA LEU A 199 -3.04 11.97 19.82
C LEU A 199 -3.56 12.44 21.19
N GLY A 200 -2.65 12.98 22.00
CA GLY A 200 -2.93 13.55 23.32
C GLY A 200 -3.13 15.08 23.31
N PRO A 201 -3.43 15.70 24.47
CA PRO A 201 -3.71 17.13 24.57
C PRO A 201 -2.51 18.02 24.22
N ASP A 202 -1.28 17.55 24.48
CA ASP A 202 -0.04 18.30 24.28
C ASP A 202 0.52 18.18 22.85
N ILE A 203 -0.14 17.42 21.97
CA ILE A 203 0.22 17.34 20.55
C ILE A 203 -0.29 18.60 19.84
N SER A 204 0.63 19.35 19.24
CA SER A 204 0.29 20.55 18.47
C SER A 204 -0.06 20.24 17.01
N GLU A 205 0.54 19.19 16.44
CA GLU A 205 0.26 18.70 15.10
C GLU A 205 0.67 17.22 14.99
N MET A 206 -0.15 16.43 14.32
CA MET A 206 0.10 15.04 13.96
C MET A 206 0.11 14.91 12.45
N VAL A 207 1.21 14.44 11.84
CA VAL A 207 1.30 14.22 10.39
C VAL A 207 1.50 12.74 10.10
N LEU A 208 0.55 12.17 9.39
CA LEU A 208 0.59 10.77 8.94
C LEU A 208 1.16 10.69 7.53
N PHE A 209 2.22 9.94 7.36
CA PHE A 209 2.80 9.62 6.05
C PHE A 209 2.50 8.16 5.71
N GLU A 210 1.79 7.94 4.61
CA GLU A 210 1.39 6.60 4.19
C GLU A 210 1.47 6.48 2.66
N ALA A 211 2.03 5.35 2.19
CA ALA A 211 2.24 5.12 0.78
C ALA A 211 1.02 4.53 0.05
N GLU A 212 0.11 3.86 0.76
CA GLU A 212 -1.10 3.30 0.16
C GLU A 212 -2.26 4.30 0.29
N HIS A 213 -2.71 4.88 -0.82
CA HIS A 213 -3.76 5.89 -0.87
C HIS A 213 -5.03 5.45 -0.14
N LYS A 214 -5.46 4.21 -0.33
CA LYS A 214 -6.65 3.67 0.32
C LYS A 214 -6.53 3.66 1.84
N ALA A 215 -5.32 3.45 2.38
CA ALA A 215 -5.06 3.53 3.82
C ALA A 215 -5.10 4.99 4.32
N VAL A 216 -4.61 5.94 3.51
CA VAL A 216 -4.78 7.38 3.81
C VAL A 216 -6.26 7.75 3.92
N GLU A 217 -7.10 7.29 2.98
CA GLU A 217 -8.54 7.55 3.02
C GLU A 217 -9.21 6.92 4.26
N ALA A 218 -8.79 5.71 4.64
CA ALA A 218 -9.26 5.09 5.88
C ALA A 218 -8.82 5.88 7.13
N ALA A 219 -7.57 6.36 7.17
CA ALA A 219 -7.06 7.18 8.26
C ALA A 219 -7.84 8.50 8.41
N LYS A 220 -8.26 9.14 7.31
CA LYS A 220 -9.12 10.34 7.34
C LYS A 220 -10.49 10.07 7.96
N LEU A 221 -11.05 8.88 7.75
CA LEU A 221 -12.31 8.48 8.40
C LEU A 221 -12.14 8.16 9.88
N ASN A 222 -10.97 7.66 10.27
CA ASN A 222 -10.66 7.26 11.64
C ASN A 222 -10.21 8.42 12.54
N LEU A 223 -9.67 9.49 11.97
CA LEU A 223 -9.05 10.61 12.69
C LEU A 223 -9.62 11.93 12.17
N THR A 224 -10.54 12.52 12.93
CA THR A 224 -11.24 13.76 12.56
C THR A 224 -10.73 14.99 13.31
N ASP A 225 -9.69 14.86 14.13
CA ASP A 225 -9.08 15.97 14.88
C ASP A 225 -8.39 16.94 13.92
N LEU A 226 -8.66 18.23 14.05
CA LEU A 226 -8.13 19.28 13.16
C LEU A 226 -6.61 19.45 13.21
N ARG A 227 -5.93 18.89 14.21
CA ARG A 227 -4.47 18.86 14.32
C ARG A 227 -3.83 17.79 13.45
N VAL A 228 -4.62 16.87 12.86
CA VAL A 228 -4.13 15.76 12.07
C VAL A 228 -4.04 16.14 10.60
N ARG A 229 -2.91 15.84 9.97
CA ARG A 229 -2.67 15.96 8.54
C ARG A 229 -2.31 14.61 7.94
N PHE A 230 -2.71 14.40 6.71
CA PHE A 230 -2.54 13.15 5.99
C PHE A 230 -1.76 13.41 4.71
N GLU A 231 -0.65 12.68 4.53
CA GLU A 231 0.23 12.80 3.37
C GLU A 231 0.31 11.43 2.67
N TRP A 232 -0.21 11.37 1.45
CA TRP A 232 0.04 10.23 0.58
C TRP A 232 1.45 10.38 0.00
N ALA A 233 2.41 9.62 0.53
CA ALA A 233 3.82 9.83 0.24
C ALA A 233 4.68 8.58 0.51
N ASP A 234 5.84 8.53 -0.14
CA ASP A 234 6.91 7.59 0.19
C ASP A 234 7.82 8.19 1.26
N VAL A 235 7.86 7.56 2.43
CA VAL A 235 8.72 7.95 3.56
C VAL A 235 10.20 8.05 3.17
N LEU A 236 10.65 7.24 2.20
CA LEU A 236 12.05 7.20 1.77
C LEU A 236 12.46 8.41 0.93
N THR A 237 11.49 9.08 0.30
CA THR A 237 11.72 10.18 -0.64
C THR A 237 11.07 11.50 -0.22
N LEU A 238 10.66 11.62 1.05
CA LEU A 238 10.01 12.82 1.56
C LEU A 238 10.84 14.07 1.30
N PRO A 239 10.22 15.16 0.80
CA PRO A 239 10.86 16.46 0.74
C PRO A 239 11.13 16.99 2.13
N LYS A 240 11.97 18.04 2.21
CA LYS A 240 12.30 18.69 3.49
C LYS A 240 11.01 19.14 4.20
N GLN A 241 10.84 18.72 5.43
CA GLN A 241 9.72 19.06 6.31
C GLN A 241 10.13 20.02 7.41
N LEU A 242 9.16 20.70 8.03
CA LEU A 242 9.38 21.33 9.33
C LEU A 242 9.67 20.22 10.36
N PRO A 243 10.74 20.37 11.18
CA PRO A 243 11.19 19.28 12.03
C PRO A 243 10.18 18.90 13.12
N PHE A 244 10.11 17.60 13.42
CA PHE A 244 9.23 17.01 14.41
C PHE A 244 9.92 16.83 15.78
N ASP A 245 9.13 16.87 16.83
CA ASP A 245 9.56 16.54 18.19
C ASP A 245 9.67 15.04 18.39
N VAL A 246 8.70 14.31 17.82
CA VAL A 246 8.62 12.87 17.90
C VAL A 246 8.28 12.27 16.54
N VAL A 247 8.86 11.12 16.25
CA VAL A 247 8.45 10.22 15.17
C VAL A 247 8.00 8.92 15.82
N ILE A 248 6.84 8.41 15.40
CA ILE A 248 6.38 7.07 15.73
C ILE A 248 6.34 6.21 14.47
N SER A 249 6.60 4.91 14.58
CA SER A 249 6.52 4.02 13.41
C SER A 249 6.38 2.54 13.79
N ASN A 250 5.58 1.85 13.01
CA ASN A 250 5.60 0.40 12.86
C ASN A 250 5.93 0.11 11.37
N PRO A 251 7.21 0.13 10.99
CA PRO A 251 7.59 0.05 9.59
C PRO A 251 7.14 -1.24 8.92
N PRO A 252 6.82 -1.23 7.62
CA PRO A 252 6.49 -2.45 6.89
C PRO A 252 7.69 -3.41 6.87
N PHE A 253 7.45 -4.69 7.20
CA PHE A 253 8.50 -5.72 7.25
C PHE A 253 8.66 -6.47 5.93
N HIS A 254 7.68 -6.36 5.03
CA HIS A 254 7.63 -7.08 3.76
C HIS A 254 7.01 -6.21 2.67
N GLN A 255 7.76 -5.91 1.62
CA GLN A 255 7.18 -5.61 0.30
C GLN A 255 6.93 -6.91 -0.48
N THR A 256 7.74 -7.97 -0.21
CA THR A 256 7.62 -9.32 -0.77
C THR A 256 7.51 -10.36 0.36
N ARG A 257 7.65 -11.67 0.07
CA ARG A 257 7.69 -12.75 1.09
C ARG A 257 8.96 -12.76 1.94
N ALA A 258 10.05 -12.17 1.46
CA ALA A 258 11.28 -12.03 2.23
C ALA A 258 11.23 -10.74 3.03
N ALA A 259 11.68 -10.78 4.28
CA ALA A 259 11.91 -9.57 5.06
C ALA A 259 12.98 -8.73 4.33
N GLU A 260 12.69 -7.48 4.06
CA GLU A 260 13.65 -6.54 3.49
C GLU A 260 14.16 -5.60 4.60
N PRO A 261 15.23 -5.95 5.31
CA PRO A 261 15.77 -5.12 6.39
C PRO A 261 16.13 -3.71 5.92
N SER A 262 16.48 -3.55 4.64
CA SER A 262 16.80 -2.26 4.02
C SER A 262 15.66 -1.25 4.09
N LEU A 263 14.41 -1.69 3.98
CA LEU A 263 13.25 -0.80 4.07
C LEU A 263 13.13 -0.19 5.47
N GLY A 264 13.21 -1.00 6.53
CA GLY A 264 13.17 -0.48 7.90
C GLY A 264 14.37 0.39 8.24
N VAL A 265 15.57 0.09 7.71
CA VAL A 265 16.73 0.98 7.81
C VAL A 265 16.43 2.33 7.14
N GLY A 266 15.80 2.32 5.98
CA GLY A 266 15.34 3.55 5.31
C GLY A 266 14.38 4.37 6.18
N PHE A 267 13.43 3.73 6.88
CA PHE A 267 12.52 4.39 7.83
C PHE A 267 13.27 5.02 9.01
N ILE A 268 14.27 4.32 9.58
CA ILE A 268 15.12 4.85 10.65
C ILE A 268 15.86 6.10 10.19
N GLN A 269 16.44 6.08 8.99
CA GLN A 269 17.14 7.21 8.40
C GLN A 269 16.20 8.38 8.07
N ALA A 270 15.01 8.10 7.55
CA ALA A 270 13.99 9.11 7.30
C ALA A 270 13.52 9.77 8.61
N ALA A 271 13.27 8.99 9.66
CA ALA A 271 12.93 9.51 10.97
C ALA A 271 14.00 10.48 11.51
N ALA A 272 15.27 10.12 11.39
CA ALA A 272 16.38 10.99 11.85
C ALA A 272 16.43 12.33 11.07
N LYS A 273 16.17 12.30 9.75
CA LYS A 273 16.13 13.53 8.93
C LYS A 273 14.96 14.45 9.29
N LEU A 274 13.84 13.87 9.72
CA LEU A 274 12.62 14.60 10.09
C LEU A 274 12.66 15.16 11.51
N LEU A 275 13.48 14.62 12.40
CA LEU A 275 13.50 14.98 13.82
C LEU A 275 14.28 16.26 14.09
N LYS A 276 13.86 17.00 15.12
CA LYS A 276 14.64 18.06 15.77
C LYS A 276 15.91 17.48 16.38
N PRO A 277 16.97 18.32 16.69
CA PRO A 277 18.22 17.84 17.28
C PRO A 277 18.06 17.03 18.59
N LYS A 278 17.02 17.29 19.36
CA LYS A 278 16.66 16.56 20.60
C LYS A 278 15.41 15.69 20.41
N GLY A 279 14.93 15.55 19.19
CA GLY A 279 13.75 14.73 18.88
C GLY A 279 14.00 13.24 19.08
N ARG A 280 12.93 12.48 19.18
CA ARG A 280 12.98 11.04 19.43
C ARG A 280 12.11 10.23 18.47
N LEU A 281 12.58 9.04 18.14
CA LEU A 281 11.87 7.99 17.42
C LEU A 281 11.38 6.95 18.42
N LEU A 282 10.09 6.61 18.37
CA LEU A 282 9.50 5.43 19.01
C LEU A 282 9.12 4.44 17.92
N MET A 283 9.68 3.24 17.97
CA MET A 283 9.57 2.27 16.88
C MET A 283 9.34 0.86 17.41
N VAL A 284 8.45 0.12 16.76
CA VAL A 284 8.34 -1.33 16.94
C VAL A 284 8.90 -2.04 15.71
N ALA A 285 9.58 -3.14 15.94
CA ALA A 285 10.16 -3.97 14.89
C ALA A 285 9.96 -5.45 15.18
N ASN A 286 9.87 -6.27 14.15
CA ASN A 286 9.90 -7.72 14.31
C ASN A 286 11.23 -8.14 14.92
N ARG A 287 11.22 -9.03 15.92
CA ARG A 287 12.40 -9.46 16.69
C ARG A 287 13.57 -9.94 15.83
N GLN A 288 13.27 -10.54 14.69
CA GLN A 288 14.29 -11.11 13.80
C GLN A 288 15.04 -10.04 12.96
N LEU A 289 14.55 -8.79 12.93
CA LEU A 289 15.14 -7.72 12.13
C LEU A 289 16.29 -7.05 12.92
N PRO A 290 17.50 -6.95 12.34
CA PRO A 290 18.69 -6.44 13.03
C PRO A 290 18.79 -4.91 12.93
N TYR A 291 17.84 -4.20 13.53
CA TYR A 291 17.79 -2.72 13.45
C TYR A 291 18.65 -2.01 14.49
N GLU A 292 19.18 -2.73 15.49
CA GLU A 292 20.01 -2.15 16.56
C GLU A 292 21.16 -1.33 15.99
N ARG A 293 21.94 -1.94 15.10
CA ARG A 293 23.07 -1.25 14.47
C ARG A 293 22.66 -0.01 13.67
N ALA A 294 21.59 -0.12 12.88
CA ALA A 294 21.10 1.02 12.11
C ALA A 294 20.62 2.17 12.99
N LEU A 295 20.01 1.87 14.15
CA LEU A 295 19.62 2.86 15.14
C LEU A 295 20.86 3.51 15.79
N GLU A 296 21.87 2.72 16.21
CA GLU A 296 23.12 3.20 16.81
C GLU A 296 23.94 4.06 15.85
N ASP A 297 24.00 3.68 14.57
CA ASP A 297 24.67 4.46 13.52
C ASP A 297 23.94 5.80 13.24
N THR A 298 22.65 5.85 13.49
CA THR A 298 21.78 6.99 13.13
C THR A 298 21.49 7.94 14.30
N PHE A 299 21.43 7.43 15.54
CA PHE A 299 21.09 8.19 16.74
C PHE A 299 22.20 8.14 17.78
N ARG A 300 22.27 9.18 18.66
CA ARG A 300 23.25 9.25 19.75
C ARG A 300 22.86 8.41 20.96
N LYS A 301 21.56 8.21 21.18
CA LYS A 301 21.00 7.42 22.27
C LYS A 301 20.00 6.44 21.69
N VAL A 302 20.13 5.20 22.03
CA VAL A 302 19.22 4.12 21.63
C VAL A 302 18.93 3.28 22.88
N GLU A 303 17.67 3.07 23.15
CA GLU A 303 17.18 2.26 24.25
C GLU A 303 16.22 1.21 23.71
N MET A 304 16.40 -0.03 24.11
CA MET A 304 15.42 -1.10 23.91
C MET A 304 14.41 -1.06 25.05
N LEU A 305 13.24 -0.49 24.79
CA LEU A 305 12.16 -0.33 25.78
C LEU A 305 11.58 -1.67 26.21
N LYS A 306 11.45 -2.60 25.27
CA LYS A 306 10.88 -3.92 25.50
C LYS A 306 11.30 -4.92 24.42
N GLN A 307 11.48 -6.17 24.82
CA GLN A 307 11.60 -7.31 23.91
C GLN A 307 10.61 -8.39 24.29
N THR A 308 9.93 -8.96 23.30
CA THR A 308 9.00 -10.07 23.45
C THR A 308 9.39 -11.22 22.52
N ASN A 309 8.59 -12.30 22.49
CA ASN A 309 8.84 -13.42 21.58
C ASN A 309 8.69 -13.06 20.09
N GLY A 310 8.00 -11.97 19.75
CA GLY A 310 7.76 -11.55 18.36
C GLY A 310 8.34 -10.19 17.98
N PHE A 311 8.57 -9.29 18.97
CA PHE A 311 8.85 -7.89 18.71
C PHE A 311 9.94 -7.32 19.61
N LYS A 312 10.59 -6.27 19.12
CA LYS A 312 11.46 -5.34 19.85
C LYS A 312 10.90 -3.93 19.73
N LEU A 313 10.89 -3.20 20.82
CA LEU A 313 10.45 -1.81 20.88
C LEU A 313 11.66 -0.94 21.22
N PHE A 314 11.84 0.13 20.47
CA PHE A 314 12.97 1.03 20.63
C PHE A 314 12.53 2.47 20.85
N GLU A 315 13.25 3.17 21.71
CA GLU A 315 13.36 4.62 21.70
C GLU A 315 14.77 5.01 21.23
N ALA A 316 14.84 5.85 20.21
CA ALA A 316 16.10 6.41 19.74
C ALA A 316 16.01 7.94 19.73
N SER A 317 17.02 8.64 20.20
CA SER A 317 16.97 10.10 20.33
C SER A 317 18.27 10.78 19.95
N SER A 318 18.15 12.10 19.68
CA SER A 318 19.29 12.93 19.25
C SER A 318 19.95 12.41 17.97
N PRO A 319 19.29 12.57 16.79
CA PRO A 319 19.83 12.11 15.52
C PRO A 319 21.23 12.65 15.26
N ARG A 320 22.11 11.83 14.68
CA ARG A 320 23.44 12.22 14.20
C ARG A 320 23.24 13.01 12.91
N ARG A 321 23.90 14.13 12.77
CA ARG A 321 23.86 15.00 11.58
C ARG A 321 25.14 14.87 10.80
#